data_4f84efe84092ecf6d54a81639e67d88a
#
_entry.id   4f84efe84092ecf6d54a81639e67d88a
#
_cell.length_a   1.000
_cell.length_b   1.000
_cell.length_c   1.000
_cell.angle_alpha   90.00
_cell.angle_beta   90.00
_cell.angle_gamma   90.00
#
_symmetry.space_group_name_H-M   'P 1'
#
loop_
_entity.id
_entity.type
_entity.pdbx_description
1 polymer ?
#
loop_
_entity_poly.entity_id
_entity_poly.type
_entity_poly.pdbx_seq_one_letter_code
_entity_poly.pdbx_strand_id
1 'polypeptide(L)'
;MNDSFKTKTTLSAGGATVSFFSVETLAKEHPEVRTLPYSLKVLLENLLRHEDGRVVKREDVLALAKWDPKAEPDKEIAFHPARVLMQDFTGVPAVVDLAAMREAIVAMGGDPARVNPLSPADLVIDHSV
;
A
#
# COMPACT_ATOMS: atom_id res chain seq x y z
N MET A 1 -8.42 -3.64 -11.00
CA MET A 1 -8.72 -2.71 -9.89
C MET A 1 -10.23 -2.64 -9.81
N ASN A 2 -10.79 -3.10 -8.73
CA ASN A 2 -12.21 -3.00 -8.44
C ASN A 2 -12.46 -1.70 -7.67
N ASP A 3 -13.66 -1.19 -7.70
CA ASP A 3 -14.12 -0.07 -6.86
C ASP A 3 -15.54 -0.40 -6.42
N SER A 4 -15.64 -1.45 -5.60
CA SER A 4 -16.94 -2.01 -5.20
C SER A 4 -17.77 -1.04 -4.35
N PHE A 5 -17.11 -0.04 -3.76
CA PHE A 5 -17.73 1.01 -2.95
C PHE A 5 -17.94 2.33 -3.72
N LYS A 6 -17.54 2.39 -5.00
CA LYS A 6 -17.65 3.58 -5.85
C LYS A 6 -17.03 4.83 -5.22
N THR A 7 -15.86 4.65 -4.63
CA THR A 7 -15.14 5.71 -3.88
C THR A 7 -14.16 6.51 -4.72
N LYS A 8 -13.80 6.01 -5.92
CA LYS A 8 -12.90 6.72 -6.83
C LYS A 8 -13.56 8.02 -7.33
N THR A 9 -12.88 9.13 -7.10
CA THR A 9 -13.34 10.45 -7.49
C THR A 9 -12.17 11.33 -7.91
N THR A 10 -12.43 12.57 -8.30
CA THR A 10 -11.42 13.51 -8.77
C THR A 10 -11.43 14.78 -7.93
N LEU A 11 -10.27 15.40 -7.81
CA LEU A 11 -10.05 16.69 -7.16
C LEU A 11 -9.22 17.57 -8.10
N SER A 12 -9.64 18.81 -8.28
CA SER A 12 -8.83 19.83 -8.96
C SER A 12 -8.00 20.59 -7.93
N ALA A 13 -6.68 20.49 -8.05
CA ALA A 13 -5.74 21.16 -7.15
C ALA A 13 -4.53 21.68 -7.96
N GLY A 14 -4.16 22.94 -7.74
CA GLY A 14 -2.99 23.56 -8.39
C GLY A 14 -3.01 23.50 -9.92
N GLY A 15 -4.19 23.58 -10.55
CA GLY A 15 -4.34 23.50 -12.01
C GLY A 15 -4.30 22.07 -12.59
N ALA A 16 -4.09 21.05 -11.76
CA ALA A 16 -4.14 19.64 -12.15
C ALA A 16 -5.40 18.96 -11.62
N THR A 17 -5.92 18.00 -12.38
CA THR A 17 -7.00 17.11 -11.91
C THR A 17 -6.36 15.78 -11.49
N VAL A 18 -6.52 15.43 -10.22
CA VAL A 18 -6.01 14.19 -9.64
C VAL A 18 -7.14 13.27 -9.23
N SER A 19 -6.94 11.97 -9.40
CA SER A 19 -7.88 10.95 -8.92
C SER A 19 -7.48 10.47 -7.54
N PHE A 20 -8.47 10.27 -6.66
CA PHE A 20 -8.25 9.70 -5.33
C PHE A 20 -9.42 8.80 -4.94
N PHE A 21 -9.26 8.04 -3.86
CA PHE A 21 -10.31 7.19 -3.30
C PHE A 21 -10.85 7.86 -2.03
N SER A 22 -12.12 8.24 -2.08
CA SER A 22 -12.74 9.08 -1.04
C SER A 22 -13.24 8.24 0.13
N VAL A 23 -12.55 8.33 1.25
CA VAL A 23 -12.98 7.77 2.54
C VAL A 23 -14.32 8.39 2.98
N GLU A 24 -14.58 9.66 2.67
CA GLU A 24 -15.87 10.32 2.98
C GLU A 24 -17.01 9.74 2.12
N THR A 25 -16.74 9.30 0.90
CA THR A 25 -17.77 8.62 0.10
C THR A 25 -18.14 7.28 0.73
N LEU A 26 -17.16 6.51 1.21
CA LEU A 26 -17.43 5.29 1.98
C LEU A 26 -18.23 5.59 3.25
N ALA A 27 -17.91 6.67 3.95
CA ALA A 27 -18.56 7.08 5.18
C ALA A 27 -20.06 7.44 5.04
N LYS A 28 -20.58 7.61 3.82
CA LYS A 28 -22.02 7.80 3.58
C LYS A 28 -22.81 6.52 3.86
N GLU A 29 -22.25 5.36 3.51
CA GLU A 29 -22.84 4.04 3.74
C GLU A 29 -22.34 3.41 5.06
N HIS A 30 -21.12 3.79 5.50
CA HIS A 30 -20.43 3.28 6.67
C HIS A 30 -20.01 4.43 7.58
N PRO A 31 -20.94 5.05 8.33
CA PRO A 31 -20.65 6.27 9.11
C PRO A 31 -19.62 6.08 10.22
N GLU A 32 -19.40 4.86 10.68
CA GLU A 32 -18.36 4.49 11.65
C GLU A 32 -16.94 4.86 11.18
N VAL A 33 -16.71 4.95 9.88
CA VAL A 33 -15.44 5.36 9.28
C VAL A 33 -14.99 6.76 9.74
N ARG A 34 -15.95 7.65 10.04
CA ARG A 34 -15.64 9.01 10.49
C ARG A 34 -14.89 9.05 11.81
N THR A 35 -15.15 8.08 12.69
CA THR A 35 -14.55 7.98 14.03
C THR A 35 -13.19 7.29 14.04
N LEU A 36 -12.78 6.67 12.94
CA LEU A 36 -11.47 6.03 12.83
C LEU A 36 -10.33 7.04 13.05
N PRO A 37 -9.24 6.63 13.72
CA PRO A 37 -7.99 7.38 13.75
C PRO A 37 -7.47 7.68 12.33
N TYR A 38 -6.77 8.79 12.15
CA TYR A 38 -6.21 9.16 10.84
C TYR A 38 -5.31 8.08 10.24
N SER A 39 -4.50 7.41 11.05
CA SER A 39 -3.65 6.29 10.61
C SER A 39 -4.48 5.17 9.98
N LEU A 40 -5.61 4.80 10.57
CA LEU A 40 -6.49 3.78 10.01
C LEU A 40 -7.25 4.29 8.77
N LYS A 41 -7.54 5.58 8.67
CA LYS A 41 -8.10 6.17 7.44
C LYS A 41 -7.12 6.11 6.27
N VAL A 42 -5.81 6.27 6.52
CA VAL A 42 -4.76 6.09 5.50
C VAL A 42 -4.70 4.64 5.03
N LEU A 43 -4.74 3.67 5.96
CA LEU A 43 -4.80 2.25 5.62
C LEU A 43 -6.08 1.90 4.87
N LEU A 44 -7.21 2.47 5.26
CA LEU A 44 -8.50 2.26 4.60
C LEU A 44 -8.49 2.78 3.16
N GLU A 45 -7.93 3.97 2.92
CA GLU A 45 -7.76 4.51 1.57
C GLU A 45 -6.85 3.60 0.73
N ASN A 46 -5.79 3.05 1.33
CA ASN A 46 -4.90 2.11 0.67
C ASN A 46 -5.65 0.83 0.23
N LEU A 47 -6.51 0.27 1.09
CA LEU A 47 -7.34 -0.88 0.72
C LEU A 47 -8.32 -0.54 -0.41
N LEU A 48 -9.01 0.60 -0.33
CA LEU A 48 -9.93 1.06 -1.39
C LEU A 48 -9.22 1.20 -2.73
N ARG A 49 -8.01 1.75 -2.72
CA ARG A 49 -7.18 1.95 -3.91
C ARG A 49 -6.74 0.63 -4.56
N HIS A 50 -6.48 -0.39 -3.76
CA HIS A 50 -5.89 -1.65 -4.20
C HIS A 50 -6.88 -2.82 -4.22
N GLU A 51 -8.16 -2.54 -4.03
CA GLU A 51 -9.21 -3.57 -4.13
C GLU A 51 -9.13 -4.28 -5.49
N ASP A 52 -8.92 -5.60 -5.46
CA ASP A 52 -8.80 -6.43 -6.65
C ASP A 52 -9.66 -7.72 -6.57
N GLY A 53 -10.25 -7.98 -5.40
CA GLY A 53 -11.04 -9.17 -5.11
C GLY A 53 -10.21 -10.44 -4.86
N ARG A 54 -8.88 -10.33 -4.86
CA ARG A 54 -7.92 -11.44 -4.65
C ARG A 54 -7.07 -11.22 -3.41
N VAL A 55 -6.20 -10.22 -3.45
CA VAL A 55 -5.31 -9.82 -2.36
C VAL A 55 -6.04 -8.88 -1.41
N VAL A 56 -6.70 -7.86 -1.96
CA VAL A 56 -7.55 -6.95 -1.21
C VAL A 56 -9.01 -7.19 -1.63
N LYS A 57 -9.80 -7.66 -0.70
CA LYS A 57 -11.20 -7.99 -0.89
C LYS A 57 -12.10 -6.92 -0.24
N ARG A 58 -13.35 -6.90 -0.65
CA ARG A 58 -14.39 -6.04 -0.04
C ARG A 58 -14.48 -6.23 1.48
N GLU A 59 -14.34 -7.47 1.94
CA GLU A 59 -14.40 -7.83 3.36
C GLU A 59 -13.25 -7.22 4.18
N ASP A 60 -12.09 -6.99 3.57
CA ASP A 60 -10.93 -6.37 4.23
C ASP A 60 -11.20 -4.89 4.48
N VAL A 61 -11.78 -4.21 3.50
CA VAL A 61 -12.23 -2.82 3.64
C VAL A 61 -13.27 -2.69 4.75
N LEU A 62 -14.27 -3.58 4.78
CA LEU A 62 -15.32 -3.57 5.80
C LEU A 62 -14.80 -3.91 7.19
N ALA A 63 -13.86 -4.83 7.30
CA ALA A 63 -13.23 -5.18 8.58
C ALA A 63 -12.51 -3.97 9.18
N LEU A 64 -11.74 -3.23 8.37
CA LEU A 64 -11.05 -2.03 8.84
C LEU A 64 -12.03 -0.87 9.12
N ALA A 65 -13.08 -0.72 8.31
CA ALA A 65 -14.10 0.31 8.54
C ALA A 65 -14.81 0.13 9.89
N LYS A 66 -15.00 -1.12 10.33
CA LYS A 66 -15.65 -1.51 11.59
C LYS A 66 -14.67 -1.76 12.73
N TRP A 67 -13.43 -1.28 12.60
CA TRP A 67 -12.41 -1.48 13.65
C TRP A 67 -12.90 -1.01 15.02
N ASP A 68 -12.71 -1.87 16.03
CA ASP A 68 -13.01 -1.58 17.43
C ASP A 68 -11.69 -1.62 18.25
N PRO A 69 -11.33 -0.53 18.96
CA PRO A 69 -10.09 -0.47 19.75
C PRO A 69 -10.08 -1.42 20.96
N LYS A 70 -11.24 -1.98 21.32
CA LYS A 70 -11.39 -2.92 22.44
C LYS A 70 -11.43 -4.37 22.02
N ALA A 71 -11.60 -4.64 20.73
CA ALA A 71 -11.61 -6.01 20.21
C ALA A 71 -10.20 -6.57 20.11
N GLU A 72 -10.04 -7.87 20.32
CA GLU A 72 -8.81 -8.57 20.00
C GLU A 72 -8.62 -8.59 18.47
N PRO A 73 -7.39 -8.33 17.97
CA PRO A 73 -7.10 -8.37 16.54
C PRO A 73 -7.29 -9.80 15.99
N ASP A 74 -8.20 -9.94 15.03
CA ASP A 74 -8.56 -11.24 14.42
C ASP A 74 -8.37 -11.26 12.89
N LYS A 75 -7.96 -10.12 12.31
CA LYS A 75 -7.86 -9.97 10.86
C LYS A 75 -6.57 -9.30 10.43
N GLU A 76 -5.90 -9.95 9.49
CA GLU A 76 -4.79 -9.34 8.74
C GLU A 76 -5.32 -8.63 7.50
N ILE A 77 -4.68 -7.51 7.13
CA ILE A 77 -4.97 -6.75 5.92
C ILE A 77 -3.68 -6.63 5.07
N ALA A 78 -3.83 -6.63 3.76
CA ALA A 78 -2.73 -6.31 2.86
C ALA A 78 -2.47 -4.79 2.85
N PHE A 79 -1.19 -4.41 2.79
CA PHE A 79 -0.77 -3.03 2.64
C PHE A 79 0.14 -2.89 1.42
N HIS A 80 -0.15 -1.92 0.56
CA HIS A 80 0.63 -1.62 -0.64
C HIS A 80 1.34 -0.27 -0.45
N PRO A 81 2.61 -0.25 -0.04
CA PRO A 81 3.34 1.00 0.14
C PRO A 81 3.54 1.70 -1.20
N ALA A 82 3.40 3.02 -1.22
CA ALA A 82 3.73 3.83 -2.39
C ALA A 82 5.26 3.95 -2.58
N ARG A 83 6.02 3.81 -1.50
CA ARG A 83 7.48 3.88 -1.46
C ARG A 83 8.00 3.14 -0.22
N VAL A 84 9.14 2.50 -0.35
CA VAL A 84 9.89 1.89 0.75
C VAL A 84 11.16 2.71 0.99
N LEU A 85 11.37 3.14 2.22
CA LEU A 85 12.62 3.74 2.65
C LEU A 85 13.40 2.72 3.48
N MET A 86 14.65 2.51 3.12
CA MET A 86 15.56 1.63 3.83
C MET A 86 16.77 2.44 4.31
N GLN A 87 17.17 2.26 5.54
CA GLN A 87 18.46 2.74 5.99
C GLN A 87 19.57 1.75 5.55
N ASP A 88 20.83 2.14 5.62
CA ASP A 88 21.96 1.37 5.10
C ASP A 88 22.11 -0.03 5.73
N PHE A 89 21.85 -0.16 7.03
CA PHE A 89 21.98 -1.42 7.75
C PHE A 89 21.00 -2.49 7.25
N THR A 90 19.76 -2.11 6.91
CA THR A 90 18.74 -3.01 6.35
C THR A 90 18.72 -2.98 4.82
N GLY A 91 19.12 -1.87 4.21
CA GLY A 91 19.07 -1.66 2.78
C GLY A 91 20.17 -2.40 2.02
N VAL A 92 21.41 -2.47 2.57
CA VAL A 92 22.53 -3.14 1.90
C VAL A 92 22.23 -4.65 1.69
N PRO A 93 21.79 -5.42 2.69
CA PRO A 93 21.35 -6.82 2.46
C PRO A 93 20.28 -6.94 1.38
N ALA A 94 19.27 -6.08 1.36
CA ALA A 94 18.21 -6.12 0.35
C ALA A 94 18.75 -5.86 -1.07
N VAL A 95 19.70 -4.95 -1.24
CA VAL A 95 20.36 -4.71 -2.53
C VAL A 95 21.19 -5.91 -2.95
N VAL A 96 21.89 -6.56 -2.02
CA VAL A 96 22.67 -7.79 -2.30
C VAL A 96 21.75 -8.92 -2.75
N ASP A 97 20.60 -9.11 -2.08
CA ASP A 97 19.62 -10.11 -2.47
C ASP A 97 19.06 -9.85 -3.88
N LEU A 98 18.75 -8.61 -4.22
CA LEU A 98 18.30 -8.24 -5.57
C LEU A 98 19.39 -8.51 -6.62
N ALA A 99 20.65 -8.26 -6.30
CA ALA A 99 21.78 -8.57 -7.19
C ALA A 99 21.91 -10.07 -7.42
N ALA A 100 21.87 -10.87 -6.35
CA ALA A 100 21.90 -12.34 -6.44
C ALA A 100 20.73 -12.91 -7.23
N MET A 101 19.53 -12.35 -7.06
CA MET A 101 18.34 -12.74 -7.85
C MET A 101 18.54 -12.44 -9.34
N ARG A 102 19.15 -11.32 -9.70
CA ARG A 102 19.46 -10.98 -11.10
C ARG A 102 20.46 -11.94 -11.71
N GLU A 103 21.51 -12.30 -10.97
CA GLU A 103 22.49 -13.30 -11.41
C GLU A 103 21.81 -14.66 -11.64
N ALA A 104 20.96 -15.10 -10.73
CA ALA A 104 20.22 -16.35 -10.87
C ALA A 104 19.29 -16.34 -12.11
N ILE A 105 18.61 -15.24 -12.39
CA ILE A 105 17.76 -15.10 -13.58
C ILE A 105 18.61 -15.19 -14.87
N VAL A 106 19.77 -14.57 -14.90
CA VAL A 106 20.71 -14.67 -16.04
C VAL A 106 21.15 -16.13 -16.23
N ALA A 107 21.52 -16.81 -15.15
CA ALA A 107 21.93 -18.23 -15.22
C ALA A 107 20.82 -19.15 -15.74
N MET A 108 19.56 -18.78 -15.51
CA MET A 108 18.39 -19.48 -16.05
C MET A 108 17.99 -19.04 -17.47
N GLY A 109 18.75 -18.13 -18.10
CA GLY A 109 18.46 -17.61 -19.45
C GLY A 109 17.38 -16.55 -19.50
N GLY A 110 17.02 -15.94 -18.36
CA GLY A 110 16.01 -14.89 -18.26
C GLY A 110 16.60 -13.48 -18.32
N ASP A 111 15.72 -12.48 -18.37
CA ASP A 111 16.07 -11.07 -18.39
C ASP A 111 16.20 -10.52 -16.95
N PRO A 112 17.39 -10.09 -16.51
CA PRO A 112 17.61 -9.55 -15.16
C PRO A 112 16.86 -8.23 -14.91
N ALA A 113 16.47 -7.48 -15.93
CA ALA A 113 15.69 -6.25 -15.80
C ALA A 113 14.28 -6.49 -15.23
N ARG A 114 13.80 -7.73 -15.24
CA ARG A 114 12.53 -8.12 -14.62
C ARG A 114 12.58 -8.22 -13.09
N VAL A 115 13.78 -8.28 -12.53
CA VAL A 115 13.98 -8.35 -11.08
C VAL A 115 14.12 -6.93 -10.53
N ASN A 116 13.00 -6.37 -10.11
CA ASN A 116 12.91 -5.05 -9.48
C ASN A 116 11.88 -5.07 -8.36
N PRO A 117 12.01 -4.20 -7.35
CA PRO A 117 10.96 -3.99 -6.36
C PRO A 117 9.63 -3.61 -7.02
N LEU A 118 8.51 -4.07 -6.47
CA LEU A 118 7.17 -3.73 -6.97
C LEU A 118 6.78 -2.27 -6.66
N SER A 119 7.40 -1.68 -5.64
CA SER A 119 7.27 -0.27 -5.27
C SER A 119 8.63 0.39 -5.32
N PRO A 120 8.71 1.71 -5.59
CA PRO A 120 9.97 2.45 -5.45
C PRO A 120 10.61 2.19 -4.10
N ALA A 121 11.89 1.83 -4.09
CA ALA A 121 12.66 1.57 -2.89
C ALA A 121 13.91 2.44 -2.89
N ASP A 122 14.05 3.28 -1.87
CA ASP A 122 15.19 4.17 -1.70
C ASP A 122 16.05 3.71 -0.53
N LEU A 123 17.35 3.65 -0.74
CA LEU A 123 18.31 3.46 0.33
C LEU A 123 18.84 4.82 0.76
N VAL A 124 18.63 5.16 2.02
CA VAL A 124 19.10 6.40 2.63
C VAL A 124 20.25 6.06 3.56
N ILE A 125 21.43 6.52 3.23
CA ILE A 125 22.64 6.26 4.01
C ILE A 125 22.65 7.16 5.24
N ASP A 126 22.86 6.57 6.40
CA ASP A 126 23.10 7.31 7.64
C ASP A 126 24.59 7.68 7.71
N HIS A 127 24.87 8.96 7.51
CA HIS A 127 26.20 9.51 7.70
C HIS A 127 26.35 9.99 9.15
N SER A 128 26.46 9.06 10.09
CA SER A 128 26.92 9.41 11.43
C SER A 128 28.44 9.71 11.36
N VAL A 129 28.76 10.96 11.23
CA VAL A 129 30.15 11.46 11.29
C VAL A 129 30.41 11.93 12.70
#